data_5921ff377157511082cbe3a3385022b8
#
_entry.id   5921ff377157511082cbe3a3385022b8
#
_cell.length_a   1.000
_cell.length_b   1.000
_cell.length_c   1.000
_cell.angle_alpha   90.00
_cell.angle_beta   90.00
_cell.angle_gamma   90.00
#
_symmetry.space_group_name_H-M   'P 1'
#
loop_
_entity.id
_entity.type
_entity.pdbx_description
1 polymer ?
#
loop_
_entity_poly.entity_id
_entity_poly.type
_entity_poly.pdbx_seq_one_letter_code
_entity_poly.pdbx_strand_id
1 'polypeptide(L)'
;MKILRVYPPSSPIGDPVDAGESALEALLSPLYEPLPGTAVRINLIASVDGSAAGSDGTSDSLSSRTDRTLLRVIRSFADVVVVGAATVRREGYRMPRSARLAVVTASGSLEGHRVEPREGMPPLLVICPRSAVPVVQRSVGETAVEVIVLADERGRVSMTDVIAALAERSLHRVVCEGGPALAAQFLEADLVDEICLTTAPVVGGATRIFGDVTGQHRVSLTQLLVDDSGYQFARWSLRSPGAAGLVPTR
;
A
#
# COMPACT_ATOMS: atom_id res chain seq x y z
N MET A 1 4.35 24.91 -4.69
CA MET A 1 3.58 23.70 -5.11
C MET A 1 2.15 23.93 -4.70
N LYS A 2 1.24 23.82 -5.63
CA LYS A 2 -0.20 24.02 -5.40
C LYS A 2 -0.89 22.66 -5.55
N ILE A 3 -1.84 22.37 -4.66
CA ILE A 3 -2.69 21.19 -4.76
C ILE A 3 -4.15 21.62 -4.78
N LEU A 4 -4.95 21.01 -5.65
CA LEU A 4 -6.33 21.32 -5.87
C LEU A 4 -7.19 20.08 -5.61
N ARG A 5 -8.27 20.22 -4.82
CA ARG A 5 -9.29 19.18 -4.71
C ARG A 5 -10.30 19.33 -5.84
N VAL A 6 -10.40 18.30 -6.67
CA VAL A 6 -11.29 18.29 -7.85
C VAL A 6 -12.60 17.58 -7.53
N TYR A 7 -12.57 16.61 -6.61
CA TYR A 7 -13.73 15.81 -6.22
C TYR A 7 -13.73 15.53 -4.70
N PRO A 8 -14.89 15.54 -4.03
CA PRO A 8 -16.25 15.78 -4.55
C PRO A 8 -16.48 17.26 -4.90
N PRO A 9 -17.34 17.54 -5.91
CA PRO A 9 -17.57 18.90 -6.41
C PRO A 9 -18.33 19.80 -5.43
N SER A 10 -18.99 19.20 -4.42
CA SER A 10 -19.73 19.92 -3.37
C SER A 10 -18.83 20.59 -2.33
N SER A 11 -17.54 20.30 -2.34
CA SER A 11 -16.58 21.03 -1.51
C SER A 11 -16.06 22.24 -2.27
N PRO A 12 -16.00 23.44 -1.67
CA PRO A 12 -15.32 24.55 -2.31
C PRO A 12 -13.93 24.06 -2.75
N ILE A 13 -13.60 24.33 -4.00
CA ILE A 13 -12.21 24.19 -4.44
C ILE A 13 -11.47 25.19 -3.56
N GLY A 14 -10.78 24.70 -2.53
CA GLY A 14 -9.97 25.57 -1.69
C GLY A 14 -8.93 26.24 -2.57
N ASP A 15 -8.57 27.47 -2.22
CA ASP A 15 -7.45 28.14 -2.88
C ASP A 15 -6.24 27.20 -2.88
N PRO A 16 -5.50 27.16 -4.00
CA PRO A 16 -4.30 26.32 -4.08
C PRO A 16 -3.38 26.64 -2.91
N VAL A 17 -3.13 25.67 -2.04
CA VAL A 17 -2.25 25.87 -0.89
C VAL A 17 -0.81 25.79 -1.37
N ASP A 18 -0.11 26.90 -1.34
CA ASP A 18 1.34 26.91 -1.50
C ASP A 18 1.99 26.50 -0.17
N ALA A 19 2.16 25.19 -0.02
CA ALA A 19 2.51 24.58 1.24
C ALA A 19 3.98 24.12 1.27
N GLY A 20 4.70 24.51 2.29
CA GLY A 20 5.88 23.76 2.75
C GLY A 20 5.47 22.33 3.13
N GLU A 21 6.44 21.44 3.39
CA GLU A 21 6.18 20.01 3.62
C GLU A 21 5.22 19.76 4.79
N SER A 22 5.40 20.46 5.92
CA SER A 22 4.54 20.33 7.10
C SER A 22 3.11 20.82 6.86
N ALA A 23 2.93 21.88 6.06
CA ALA A 23 1.61 22.39 5.72
C ALA A 23 0.89 21.45 4.73
N LEU A 24 1.62 20.81 3.81
CA LEU A 24 1.07 19.78 2.94
C LEU A 24 0.62 18.55 3.72
N GLU A 25 1.41 18.09 4.69
CA GLU A 25 1.06 16.97 5.57
C GLU A 25 -0.19 17.29 6.38
N ALA A 26 -0.28 18.49 6.96
CA ALA A 26 -1.47 18.94 7.70
C ALA A 26 -2.73 19.03 6.81
N LEU A 27 -2.58 19.41 5.54
CA LEU A 27 -3.66 19.44 4.55
C LEU A 27 -4.13 18.02 4.18
N LEU A 28 -3.20 17.09 3.98
CA LEU A 28 -3.50 15.74 3.52
C LEU A 28 -4.05 14.84 4.64
N SER A 29 -3.60 15.01 5.88
CA SER A 29 -3.98 14.14 7.00
C SER A 29 -5.50 13.96 7.15
N PRO A 30 -6.33 15.01 7.23
CA PRO A 30 -7.78 14.83 7.37
C PRO A 30 -8.45 14.23 6.13
N LEU A 31 -7.78 14.27 4.97
CA LEU A 31 -8.30 13.72 3.72
C LEU A 31 -8.02 12.21 3.58
N TYR A 32 -7.11 11.66 4.38
CA TYR A 32 -6.68 10.26 4.31
C TYR A 32 -6.84 9.52 5.64
N GLU A 33 -7.69 10.03 6.53
CA GLU A 33 -8.02 9.36 7.79
C GLU A 33 -8.34 7.87 7.58
N PRO A 34 -8.03 7.03 8.58
CA PRO A 34 -8.23 5.59 8.47
C PRO A 34 -9.71 5.25 8.36
N LEU A 35 -10.00 4.18 7.63
CA LEU A 35 -11.31 3.56 7.65
C LEU A 35 -11.56 2.91 9.01
N PRO A 36 -12.81 2.88 9.51
CA PRO A 36 -13.13 2.27 10.79
C PRO A 36 -12.94 0.74 10.76
N GLY A 37 -12.52 0.19 11.89
CA GLY A 37 -12.35 -1.25 12.07
C GLY A 37 -11.13 -1.83 11.37
N THR A 38 -11.19 -3.12 11.06
CA THR A 38 -10.19 -3.77 10.19
C THR A 38 -10.40 -3.32 8.76
N ALA A 39 -9.36 -2.78 8.15
CA ALA A 39 -9.44 -2.24 6.81
C ALA A 39 -8.14 -2.45 6.02
N VAL A 40 -8.28 -2.75 4.75
CA VAL A 40 -7.19 -2.91 3.79
C VAL A 40 -7.23 -1.78 2.77
N ARG A 41 -6.20 -0.96 2.79
CA ARG A 41 -5.97 0.10 1.81
C ARG A 41 -4.82 -0.31 0.90
N ILE A 42 -5.02 -0.27 -0.40
CA ILE A 42 -3.91 -0.33 -1.37
C ILE A 42 -3.42 1.09 -1.64
N ASN A 43 -2.12 1.33 -1.59
CA ASN A 43 -1.51 2.60 -1.99
C ASN A 43 -0.43 2.35 -3.03
N LEU A 44 -0.64 2.86 -4.24
CA LEU A 44 0.24 2.64 -5.39
C LEU A 44 0.39 3.90 -6.23
N ILE A 45 1.46 3.94 -7.03
CA ILE A 45 1.69 4.93 -8.08
C ILE A 45 1.81 4.25 -9.43
N ALA A 46 1.27 4.88 -10.46
CA ALA A 46 1.37 4.41 -11.84
C ALA A 46 1.60 5.58 -12.81
N SER A 47 2.14 5.26 -13.99
CA SER A 47 2.10 6.13 -15.15
C SER A 47 0.66 6.27 -15.69
N VAL A 48 0.41 7.22 -16.61
CA VAL A 48 -0.91 7.44 -17.24
C VAL A 48 -1.43 6.18 -17.94
N ASP A 49 -0.54 5.38 -18.51
CA ASP A 49 -0.87 4.11 -19.18
C ASP A 49 -0.84 2.89 -18.24
N GLY A 50 -0.73 3.12 -16.91
CA GLY A 50 -0.91 2.09 -15.88
C GLY A 50 0.32 1.26 -15.55
N SER A 51 1.53 1.75 -15.84
CA SER A 51 2.76 1.07 -15.38
C SER A 51 3.11 1.42 -13.94
N ALA A 52 3.42 0.40 -13.12
CA ALA A 52 3.88 0.53 -11.74
C ALA A 52 5.37 0.89 -11.61
N ALA A 53 6.10 0.97 -12.71
CA ALA A 53 7.52 1.26 -12.71
C ALA A 53 7.86 2.21 -13.85
N GLY A 54 8.76 3.14 -13.57
CA GLY A 54 9.28 4.06 -14.57
C GLY A 54 10.50 3.52 -15.30
N SER A 55 11.31 4.40 -15.86
CA SER A 55 12.44 4.06 -16.73
C SER A 55 13.58 3.32 -16.04
N ASP A 56 13.72 3.46 -14.72
CA ASP A 56 14.70 2.78 -13.89
C ASP A 56 14.22 1.40 -13.37
N GLY A 57 12.99 1.01 -13.73
CA GLY A 57 12.36 -0.23 -13.30
C GLY A 57 11.80 -0.18 -11.87
N THR A 58 11.79 1.01 -11.23
CA THR A 58 11.24 1.22 -9.88
C THR A 58 10.07 2.20 -9.91
N SER A 59 9.32 2.27 -8.81
CA SER A 59 8.28 3.28 -8.60
C SER A 59 8.86 4.65 -8.23
N ASP A 60 10.11 4.73 -7.78
CA ASP A 60 10.74 5.97 -7.32
C ASP A 60 10.86 7.00 -8.43
N SER A 61 11.16 6.58 -9.66
CA SER A 61 11.21 7.45 -10.84
C SER A 61 9.86 8.00 -11.30
N LEU A 62 8.75 7.42 -10.84
CA LEU A 62 7.40 7.98 -11.02
C LEU A 62 7.01 8.94 -9.89
N SER A 63 7.64 8.84 -8.71
CA SER A 63 7.21 9.53 -7.51
C SER A 63 7.58 11.01 -7.51
N SER A 64 6.70 11.83 -6.94
CA SER A 64 6.93 13.26 -6.68
C SER A 64 7.13 13.54 -5.19
N ARG A 65 7.45 14.81 -4.86
CA ARG A 65 7.48 15.26 -3.46
C ARG A 65 6.11 15.14 -2.81
N THR A 66 5.03 15.48 -3.54
CA THR A 66 3.65 15.36 -3.05
C THR A 66 3.32 13.91 -2.76
N ASP A 67 3.63 13.01 -3.68
CA ASP A 67 3.40 11.58 -3.55
C ASP A 67 4.12 11.00 -2.33
N ARG A 68 5.39 11.34 -2.12
CA ARG A 68 6.14 10.91 -0.93
C ARG A 68 5.56 11.46 0.38
N THR A 69 5.00 12.67 0.37
CA THR A 69 4.32 13.23 1.54
C THR A 69 3.02 12.48 1.80
N LEU A 70 2.24 12.23 0.75
CA LEU A 70 1.02 11.44 0.84
C LEU A 70 1.28 10.02 1.37
N LEU A 71 2.33 9.36 0.87
CA LEU A 71 2.76 8.05 1.37
C LEU A 71 3.04 8.08 2.88
N ARG A 72 3.72 9.12 3.38
CA ARG A 72 3.97 9.27 4.83
C ARG A 72 2.68 9.45 5.61
N VAL A 73 1.75 10.27 5.11
CA VAL A 73 0.43 10.48 5.73
C VAL A 73 -0.34 9.17 5.80
N ILE A 74 -0.43 8.42 4.71
CA ILE A 74 -1.13 7.12 4.68
C ILE A 74 -0.50 6.14 5.67
N ARG A 75 0.83 6.05 5.70
CA ARG A 75 1.57 5.18 6.64
C ARG A 75 1.39 5.58 8.11
N SER A 76 1.17 6.88 8.41
CA SER A 76 0.95 7.32 9.79
C SER A 76 -0.35 6.82 10.39
N PHE A 77 -1.30 6.45 9.57
CA PHE A 77 -2.59 5.87 9.97
C PHE A 77 -2.62 4.35 9.93
N ALA A 78 -1.57 3.71 9.46
CA ALA A 78 -1.47 2.26 9.37
C ALA A 78 -0.94 1.63 10.68
N ASP A 79 -1.42 0.44 11.00
CA ASP A 79 -0.78 -0.43 12.00
C ASP A 79 0.35 -1.22 11.34
N VAL A 80 0.14 -1.61 10.08
CA VAL A 80 1.10 -2.38 9.29
C VAL A 80 1.10 -2.00 7.82
N VAL A 81 2.31 -1.91 7.26
CA VAL A 81 2.55 -1.82 5.81
C VAL A 81 2.90 -3.21 5.32
N VAL A 82 2.15 -3.70 4.34
CA VAL A 82 2.36 -5.03 3.72
C VAL A 82 2.92 -4.86 2.32
N VAL A 83 4.00 -5.55 2.02
CA VAL A 83 4.71 -5.46 0.73
C VAL A 83 5.22 -6.81 0.28
N GLY A 84 5.32 -7.04 -1.02
CA GLY A 84 5.89 -8.26 -1.58
C GLY A 84 7.42 -8.27 -1.53
N ALA A 85 8.03 -9.44 -1.30
CA ALA A 85 9.48 -9.58 -1.23
C ALA A 85 10.21 -9.07 -2.49
N ALA A 86 9.62 -9.24 -3.67
CA ALA A 86 10.21 -8.73 -4.92
C ALA A 86 10.33 -7.20 -4.92
N THR A 87 9.32 -6.50 -4.39
CA THR A 87 9.32 -5.04 -4.24
C THR A 87 10.38 -4.60 -3.24
N VAL A 88 10.44 -5.25 -2.08
CA VAL A 88 11.45 -4.94 -1.04
C VAL A 88 12.88 -5.03 -1.60
N ARG A 89 13.16 -6.04 -2.42
CA ARG A 89 14.49 -6.18 -3.04
C ARG A 89 14.78 -5.13 -4.10
N ARG A 90 13.76 -4.79 -4.93
CA ARG A 90 13.92 -3.88 -6.07
C ARG A 90 13.97 -2.41 -5.66
N GLU A 91 13.06 -2.01 -4.78
CA GLU A 91 12.84 -0.61 -4.43
C GLU A 91 13.77 -0.09 -3.33
N GLY A 92 14.65 -0.92 -2.76
CA GLY A 92 15.46 -0.50 -1.61
C GLY A 92 14.62 -0.05 -0.43
N TYR A 93 13.58 -0.80 -0.13
CA TYR A 93 12.52 -0.46 0.81
C TYR A 93 13.04 -0.20 2.22
N ARG A 94 12.52 0.83 2.89
CA ARG A 94 12.91 1.21 4.25
C ARG A 94 11.79 0.98 5.24
N MET A 95 12.14 0.70 6.50
CA MET A 95 11.16 0.60 7.59
C MET A 95 10.31 1.86 7.70
N PRO A 96 8.98 1.77 7.73
CA PRO A 96 8.09 2.89 8.04
C PRO A 96 8.40 3.48 9.41
N ARG A 97 8.04 4.74 9.63
CA ARG A 97 8.31 5.42 10.91
C ARG A 97 7.29 5.08 12.00
N SER A 98 6.06 4.81 11.61
CA SER A 98 4.90 4.70 12.51
C SER A 98 4.15 3.39 12.40
N ALA A 99 4.41 2.59 11.37
CA ALA A 99 3.75 1.33 11.12
C ALA A 99 4.76 0.17 11.14
N ARG A 100 4.31 -1.02 11.49
CA ARG A 100 5.11 -2.23 11.34
C ARG A 100 5.27 -2.58 9.86
N LEU A 101 6.39 -3.13 9.46
CA LEU A 101 6.59 -3.64 8.10
C LEU A 101 6.36 -5.16 8.08
N ALA A 102 5.55 -5.62 7.12
CA ALA A 102 5.32 -7.03 6.85
C ALA A 102 5.65 -7.35 5.39
N VAL A 103 6.49 -8.35 5.17
CA VAL A 103 6.86 -8.83 3.84
C VAL A 103 6.20 -10.16 3.57
N VAL A 104 5.39 -10.23 2.52
CA VAL A 104 4.78 -11.49 2.06
C VAL A 104 5.67 -12.11 0.99
N THR A 105 6.01 -13.38 1.16
CA THR A 105 6.87 -14.10 0.22
C THR A 105 6.45 -15.57 0.09
N ALA A 106 6.36 -16.05 -1.14
CA ALA A 106 6.14 -17.47 -1.42
C ALA A 106 7.46 -18.27 -1.39
N SER A 107 8.56 -17.69 -1.83
CA SER A 107 9.86 -18.36 -1.94
C SER A 107 10.74 -18.21 -0.70
N GLY A 108 10.46 -17.24 0.15
CA GLY A 108 11.29 -16.87 1.30
C GLY A 108 12.51 -16.00 0.96
N SER A 109 12.81 -15.76 -0.31
CA SER A 109 14.01 -15.02 -0.68
C SER A 109 13.86 -13.53 -0.43
N LEU A 110 14.69 -13.02 0.48
CA LEU A 110 14.89 -11.60 0.77
C LEU A 110 16.31 -11.15 0.41
N GLU A 111 17.05 -11.97 -0.30
CA GLU A 111 18.44 -11.68 -0.67
C GLU A 111 18.55 -10.34 -1.41
N GLY A 112 19.49 -9.50 -0.97
CA GLY A 112 19.70 -8.16 -1.52
C GLY A 112 18.70 -7.10 -1.05
N HIS A 113 17.82 -7.40 -0.07
CA HIS A 113 16.99 -6.37 0.53
C HIS A 113 17.84 -5.32 1.28
N ARG A 114 17.29 -4.10 1.39
CA ARG A 114 17.94 -2.98 2.08
C ARG A 114 17.11 -2.50 3.29
N VAL A 115 16.32 -3.41 3.85
CA VAL A 115 15.51 -3.08 5.04
C VAL A 115 16.46 -3.04 6.23
N GLU A 116 16.66 -1.84 6.76
CA GLU A 116 17.47 -1.61 7.95
C GLU A 116 16.57 -1.61 9.18
N PRO A 117 16.97 -2.29 10.27
CA PRO A 117 16.30 -2.18 11.55
C PRO A 117 16.26 -0.72 12.00
N ARG A 118 15.18 -0.36 12.70
CA ARG A 118 15.05 0.97 13.28
C ARG A 118 14.91 0.84 14.78
N GLU A 119 15.69 1.61 15.51
CA GLU A 119 15.62 1.64 16.97
C GLU A 119 14.21 1.96 17.47
N GLY A 120 13.73 1.21 18.44
CA GLY A 120 12.38 1.32 18.99
C GLY A 120 11.26 0.73 18.14
N MET A 121 11.57 0.21 16.94
CA MET A 121 10.57 -0.45 16.09
C MET A 121 10.60 -1.98 16.28
N PRO A 122 9.42 -2.65 16.22
CA PRO A 122 9.36 -4.10 16.24
C PRO A 122 10.12 -4.74 15.07
N PRO A 123 10.54 -6.02 15.20
CA PRO A 123 11.16 -6.76 14.12
C PRO A 123 10.30 -6.76 12.84
N LEU A 124 10.97 -6.88 11.68
CA LEU A 124 10.32 -7.09 10.40
C LEU A 124 9.44 -8.35 10.46
N LEU A 125 8.18 -8.25 10.06
CA LEU A 125 7.34 -9.42 9.85
C LEU A 125 7.66 -10.06 8.50
N VAL A 126 7.87 -11.36 8.47
CA VAL A 126 7.97 -12.13 7.23
C VAL A 126 6.88 -13.19 7.23
N ILE A 127 5.95 -13.08 6.29
CA ILE A 127 4.80 -13.98 6.16
C ILE A 127 5.06 -14.92 4.99
N CYS A 128 5.15 -16.21 5.26
CA CYS A 128 5.54 -17.19 4.24
C CYS A 128 4.99 -18.59 4.52
N PRO A 129 4.96 -19.48 3.52
CA PRO A 129 4.66 -20.88 3.73
C PRO A 129 5.81 -21.58 4.51
N ARG A 130 5.49 -22.69 5.16
CA ARG A 130 6.47 -23.46 5.94
C ARG A 130 7.71 -23.87 5.12
N SER A 131 7.52 -24.22 3.86
CA SER A 131 8.62 -24.58 2.95
C SER A 131 9.62 -23.45 2.69
N ALA A 132 9.20 -22.20 2.83
CA ALA A 132 10.03 -21.02 2.60
C ALA A 132 10.88 -20.59 3.81
N VAL A 133 10.55 -21.05 5.03
CA VAL A 133 11.23 -20.64 6.28
C VAL A 133 12.75 -20.79 6.23
N PRO A 134 13.33 -21.92 5.76
CA PRO A 134 14.79 -22.04 5.68
C PRO A 134 15.44 -21.03 4.74
N VAL A 135 14.70 -20.61 3.68
CA VAL A 135 15.20 -19.59 2.74
C VAL A 135 15.16 -18.20 3.40
N VAL A 136 14.06 -17.87 4.10
CA VAL A 136 13.95 -16.63 4.89
C VAL A 136 15.16 -16.50 5.82
N GLN A 137 15.42 -17.52 6.66
CA GLN A 137 16.50 -17.51 7.64
C GLN A 137 17.89 -17.27 7.03
N ARG A 138 18.14 -17.78 5.82
CA ARG A 138 19.42 -17.58 5.12
C ARG A 138 19.51 -16.23 4.41
N SER A 139 18.39 -15.64 4.01
CA SER A 139 18.37 -14.45 3.14
C SER A 139 18.11 -13.12 3.85
N VAL A 140 17.72 -13.14 5.14
CA VAL A 140 17.45 -11.91 5.91
C VAL A 140 18.72 -11.25 6.48
N GLY A 141 19.88 -11.94 6.42
CA GLY A 141 21.13 -11.43 7.00
C GLY A 141 21.00 -11.19 8.51
N GLU A 142 21.48 -10.04 8.97
CA GLU A 142 21.41 -9.63 10.38
C GLU A 142 20.11 -8.94 10.78
N THR A 143 19.16 -8.77 9.84
CA THR A 143 17.88 -8.12 10.11
C THR A 143 17.03 -8.96 11.05
N ALA A 144 16.65 -8.40 12.20
CA ALA A 144 15.75 -9.06 13.13
C ALA A 144 14.37 -9.26 12.50
N VAL A 145 13.90 -10.52 12.44
CA VAL A 145 12.63 -10.89 11.83
C VAL A 145 11.76 -11.71 12.77
N GLU A 146 10.46 -11.51 12.69
CA GLU A 146 9.44 -12.42 13.20
C GLU A 146 8.79 -13.13 12.03
N VAL A 147 8.89 -14.45 11.97
CA VAL A 147 8.32 -15.23 10.86
C VAL A 147 6.94 -15.73 11.23
N ILE A 148 5.96 -15.38 10.41
CA ILE A 148 4.59 -15.89 10.46
C ILE A 148 4.49 -16.99 9.40
N VAL A 149 4.29 -18.23 9.86
CA VAL A 149 4.15 -19.38 8.97
C VAL A 149 2.68 -19.65 8.74
N LEU A 150 2.25 -19.56 7.49
CA LEU A 150 0.89 -19.87 7.09
C LEU A 150 0.85 -21.15 6.24
N ALA A 151 -0.32 -21.78 6.21
CA ALA A 151 -0.58 -22.83 5.24
C ALA A 151 -0.50 -22.26 3.83
N ASP A 152 -0.06 -23.06 2.89
CA ASP A 152 -0.03 -22.68 1.48
C ASP A 152 -0.91 -23.57 0.62
N GLU A 153 -1.50 -22.94 -0.37
CA GLU A 153 -2.13 -23.62 -1.48
C GLU A 153 -1.30 -23.38 -2.73
N ARG A 154 -0.75 -24.45 -3.31
CA ARG A 154 0.10 -24.39 -4.52
C ARG A 154 1.31 -23.43 -4.38
N GLY A 155 1.92 -23.39 -3.19
CA GLY A 155 3.08 -22.57 -2.90
C GLY A 155 2.79 -21.10 -2.64
N ARG A 156 1.54 -20.70 -2.38
CA ARG A 156 1.12 -19.33 -2.04
C ARG A 156 0.31 -19.33 -0.76
N VAL A 157 0.50 -18.30 0.06
CA VAL A 157 -0.33 -18.06 1.24
C VAL A 157 -1.61 -17.32 0.84
N SER A 158 -2.73 -17.67 1.49
CA SER A 158 -4.00 -16.97 1.30
C SER A 158 -3.92 -15.56 1.89
N MET A 159 -4.43 -14.54 1.17
CA MET A 159 -4.51 -13.18 1.70
C MET A 159 -5.49 -13.07 2.86
N THR A 160 -6.52 -13.91 2.91
CA THR A 160 -7.43 -14.02 4.06
C THR A 160 -6.67 -14.44 5.31
N ASP A 161 -5.80 -15.45 5.20
CA ASP A 161 -4.99 -15.92 6.32
C ASP A 161 -3.92 -14.89 6.72
N VAL A 162 -3.38 -14.15 5.76
CA VAL A 162 -2.48 -13.01 6.03
C VAL A 162 -3.18 -11.98 6.91
N ILE A 163 -4.39 -11.54 6.53
CA ILE A 163 -5.16 -10.55 7.31
C ILE A 163 -5.53 -11.11 8.69
N ALA A 164 -5.95 -12.37 8.79
CA ALA A 164 -6.25 -13.00 10.08
C ALA A 164 -5.02 -13.02 11.01
N ALA A 165 -3.86 -13.44 10.51
CA ALA A 165 -2.61 -13.49 11.27
C ALA A 165 -2.10 -12.10 11.71
N LEU A 166 -2.37 -11.07 10.91
CA LEU A 166 -2.10 -9.68 11.28
C LEU A 166 -3.07 -9.20 12.38
N ALA A 167 -4.37 -9.51 12.26
CA ALA A 167 -5.39 -9.14 13.24
C ALA A 167 -5.14 -9.79 14.61
N GLU A 168 -4.67 -11.04 14.68
CA GLU A 168 -4.23 -11.70 15.91
C GLU A 168 -3.11 -10.95 16.65
N ARG A 169 -2.39 -10.08 15.94
CA ARG A 169 -1.33 -9.19 16.45
C ARG A 169 -1.80 -7.77 16.68
N SER A 170 -3.11 -7.53 16.66
CA SER A 170 -3.73 -6.20 16.76
C SER A 170 -3.32 -5.25 15.63
N LEU A 171 -2.97 -5.78 14.45
CA LEU A 171 -2.60 -5.01 13.25
C LEU A 171 -3.81 -5.00 12.30
N HIS A 172 -4.74 -4.09 12.54
CA HIS A 172 -6.04 -4.04 11.87
C HIS A 172 -6.07 -3.10 10.67
N ARG A 173 -5.29 -2.00 10.71
CA ARG A 173 -5.22 -1.02 9.62
C ARG A 173 -4.05 -1.37 8.70
N VAL A 174 -4.37 -2.08 7.63
CA VAL A 174 -3.38 -2.62 6.69
C VAL A 174 -3.25 -1.70 5.49
N VAL A 175 -2.03 -1.30 5.18
CA VAL A 175 -1.69 -0.61 3.93
C VAL A 175 -0.84 -1.52 3.07
N CYS A 176 -1.40 -1.96 1.93
CA CYS A 176 -0.66 -2.73 0.92
C CYS A 176 0.01 -1.76 -0.05
N GLU A 177 1.33 -1.80 -0.10
CA GLU A 177 2.13 -0.99 -1.04
C GLU A 177 2.68 -1.81 -2.20
N GLY A 178 2.03 -2.91 -2.49
CA GLY A 178 2.33 -3.75 -3.64
C GLY A 178 3.51 -4.72 -3.36
N GLY A 179 4.29 -5.29 -4.35
CA GLY A 179 4.12 -5.02 -5.78
C GLY A 179 2.80 -5.50 -6.41
N PRO A 180 2.75 -5.36 -7.73
CA PRO A 180 1.53 -5.61 -8.51
C PRO A 180 0.88 -6.96 -8.25
N ALA A 181 1.67 -8.03 -8.16
CA ALA A 181 1.15 -9.38 -7.90
C ALA A 181 0.54 -9.53 -6.49
N LEU A 182 1.03 -8.81 -5.48
CA LEU A 182 0.46 -8.82 -4.14
C LEU A 182 -0.84 -8.02 -4.11
N ALA A 183 -0.86 -6.84 -4.74
CA ALA A 183 -2.07 -6.03 -4.88
C ALA A 183 -3.18 -6.80 -5.60
N ALA A 184 -2.84 -7.54 -6.67
CA ALA A 184 -3.77 -8.43 -7.37
C ALA A 184 -4.37 -9.48 -6.45
N GLN A 185 -3.56 -10.15 -5.62
CA GLN A 185 -4.04 -11.18 -4.70
C GLN A 185 -5.01 -10.62 -3.66
N PHE A 186 -4.78 -9.41 -3.14
CA PHE A 186 -5.72 -8.74 -2.25
C PHE A 186 -7.05 -8.42 -2.93
N LEU A 187 -7.01 -7.96 -4.20
CA LEU A 187 -8.21 -7.69 -5.00
C LEU A 187 -8.99 -8.97 -5.29
N GLU A 188 -8.32 -10.02 -5.76
CA GLU A 188 -8.95 -11.31 -6.07
C GLU A 188 -9.56 -11.99 -4.85
N ALA A 189 -9.07 -11.70 -3.65
CA ALA A 189 -9.62 -12.17 -2.39
C ALA A 189 -10.77 -11.31 -1.84
N ASP A 190 -11.20 -10.25 -2.56
CA ASP A 190 -12.21 -9.28 -2.13
C ASP A 190 -11.95 -8.64 -0.75
N LEU A 191 -10.68 -8.47 -0.41
CA LEU A 191 -10.25 -7.93 0.90
C LEU A 191 -10.01 -6.43 0.90
N VAL A 192 -10.03 -5.78 -0.27
CA VAL A 192 -9.67 -4.37 -0.42
C VAL A 192 -10.86 -3.47 -0.15
N ASP A 193 -10.71 -2.55 0.78
CA ASP A 193 -11.73 -1.52 1.09
C ASP A 193 -11.53 -0.25 0.28
N GLU A 194 -10.27 0.13 0.07
CA GLU A 194 -9.92 1.38 -0.59
C GLU A 194 -8.63 1.25 -1.42
N ILE A 195 -8.61 1.92 -2.57
CA ILE A 195 -7.41 2.13 -3.38
C ILE A 195 -7.07 3.61 -3.37
N CYS A 196 -5.86 3.95 -2.95
CA CYS A 196 -5.22 5.24 -3.17
C CYS A 196 -4.25 5.08 -4.34
N LEU A 197 -4.57 5.73 -5.45
CA LEU A 197 -3.78 5.64 -6.67
C LEU A 197 -3.25 7.02 -7.04
N THR A 198 -1.93 7.15 -7.07
CA THR A 198 -1.25 8.28 -7.68
C THR A 198 -1.03 7.99 -9.16
N THR A 199 -1.47 8.91 -10.03
CA THR A 199 -1.12 8.86 -11.46
C THR A 199 -0.07 9.91 -11.74
N ALA A 200 1.13 9.47 -12.09
CA ALA A 200 2.23 10.34 -12.54
C ALA A 200 1.99 10.80 -13.98
N PRO A 201 2.29 12.07 -14.33
CA PRO A 201 2.13 12.60 -15.67
C PRO A 201 3.23 12.10 -16.62
N VAL A 202 3.35 10.78 -16.72
CA VAL A 202 4.35 10.04 -17.51
C VAL A 202 3.63 8.94 -18.27
N VAL A 203 4.04 8.67 -19.50
CA VAL A 203 3.59 7.55 -20.32
C VAL A 203 4.75 6.60 -20.55
N GLY A 204 4.49 5.30 -20.44
CA GLY A 204 5.47 4.24 -20.69
C GLY A 204 5.77 3.40 -19.45
N GLY A 205 6.44 2.30 -19.69
CA GLY A 205 6.73 1.27 -18.71
C GLY A 205 6.03 -0.05 -19.07
N ALA A 206 6.50 -1.16 -18.48
CA ALA A 206 6.04 -2.49 -18.87
C ALA A 206 5.33 -3.26 -17.75
N THR A 207 5.28 -2.71 -16.54
CA THR A 207 4.76 -3.41 -15.36
C THR A 207 3.34 -2.96 -15.05
N ARG A 208 2.34 -3.79 -15.28
CA ARG A 208 0.94 -3.46 -14.94
C ARG A 208 0.77 -3.24 -13.45
N ILE A 209 0.11 -2.13 -13.06
CA ILE A 209 -0.05 -1.71 -11.67
C ILE A 209 -0.75 -2.73 -10.76
N PHE A 210 -1.70 -3.50 -11.29
CA PHE A 210 -2.41 -4.56 -10.58
C PHE A 210 -2.06 -5.96 -11.11
N GLY A 211 -0.89 -6.13 -11.74
CA GLY A 211 -0.47 -7.43 -12.25
C GLY A 211 -1.48 -8.05 -13.21
N ASP A 212 -1.75 -9.34 -13.02
CA ASP A 212 -2.66 -10.13 -13.86
C ASP A 212 -4.03 -10.35 -13.15
N VAL A 213 -4.62 -9.29 -12.60
CA VAL A 213 -6.00 -9.34 -12.08
C VAL A 213 -6.95 -9.83 -13.18
N THR A 214 -7.69 -10.92 -12.89
CA THR A 214 -8.56 -11.58 -13.87
C THR A 214 -10.02 -11.13 -13.79
N GLY A 215 -10.44 -10.65 -12.61
CA GLY A 215 -11.80 -10.17 -12.35
C GLY A 215 -11.97 -8.67 -12.61
N GLN A 216 -13.24 -8.23 -12.70
CA GLN A 216 -13.60 -6.82 -12.69
C GLN A 216 -14.12 -6.44 -11.30
N HIS A 217 -13.45 -5.50 -10.64
CA HIS A 217 -13.88 -4.94 -9.36
C HIS A 217 -14.49 -3.56 -9.60
N ARG A 218 -15.74 -3.36 -9.17
CA ARG A 218 -16.37 -2.03 -9.24
C ARG A 218 -15.77 -1.14 -8.15
N VAL A 219 -15.43 0.07 -8.55
CA VAL A 219 -14.87 1.08 -7.64
C VAL A 219 -15.66 2.38 -7.76
N SER A 220 -15.76 3.13 -6.66
CA SER A 220 -16.39 4.44 -6.63
C SER A 220 -15.37 5.50 -6.24
N LEU A 221 -15.22 6.54 -7.07
CA LEU A 221 -14.33 7.66 -6.76
C LEU A 221 -14.86 8.39 -5.53
N THR A 222 -14.05 8.49 -4.49
CA THR A 222 -14.39 9.22 -3.26
C THR A 222 -13.63 10.53 -3.12
N GLN A 223 -12.45 10.63 -3.75
CA GLN A 223 -11.64 11.85 -3.76
C GLN A 223 -10.73 11.89 -4.99
N LEU A 224 -10.51 13.09 -5.50
CA LEU A 224 -9.48 13.38 -6.51
C LEU A 224 -8.80 14.70 -6.15
N LEU A 225 -7.48 14.68 -6.00
CA LEU A 225 -6.62 15.83 -5.89
C LEU A 225 -5.70 15.90 -7.13
N VAL A 226 -5.32 17.11 -7.50
CA VAL A 226 -4.35 17.34 -8.60
C VAL A 226 -3.35 18.38 -8.13
N ASP A 227 -2.06 18.17 -8.36
CA ASP A 227 -1.03 19.16 -8.09
C ASP A 227 -0.64 19.95 -9.36
N ASP A 228 0.11 21.03 -9.16
CA ASP A 228 0.56 21.92 -10.24
C ASP A 228 1.58 21.29 -11.20
N SER A 229 2.06 20.10 -10.88
CA SER A 229 2.93 19.29 -11.75
C SER A 229 2.16 18.26 -12.56
N GLY A 230 0.82 18.21 -12.42
CA GLY A 230 -0.06 17.30 -13.16
C GLY A 230 -0.24 15.91 -12.53
N TYR A 231 0.31 15.67 -11.33
CA TYR A 231 0.02 14.44 -10.60
C TYR A 231 -1.43 14.42 -10.13
N GLN A 232 -2.05 13.25 -10.27
CA GLN A 232 -3.41 13.00 -9.79
C GLN A 232 -3.36 12.01 -8.62
N PHE A 233 -4.09 12.32 -7.54
CA PHE A 233 -4.16 11.50 -6.34
C PHE A 233 -5.61 11.12 -6.10
N ALA A 234 -5.99 9.93 -6.56
CA ALA A 234 -7.36 9.45 -6.50
C ALA A 234 -7.56 8.47 -5.35
N ARG A 235 -8.69 8.58 -4.65
CA ARG A 235 -9.17 7.57 -3.71
C ARG A 235 -10.42 6.90 -4.28
N TRP A 236 -10.40 5.59 -4.25
CA TRP A 236 -11.46 4.74 -4.77
C TRP A 236 -11.95 3.78 -3.68
N SER A 237 -13.24 3.76 -3.39
CA SER A 237 -13.86 2.79 -2.50
C SER A 237 -14.28 1.56 -3.27
N LEU A 238 -14.01 0.38 -2.72
CA LEU A 238 -14.55 -0.91 -3.17
C LEU A 238 -15.78 -1.32 -2.35
N ARG A 239 -16.02 -0.66 -1.21
CA ARG A 239 -17.23 -0.89 -0.42
C ARG A 239 -18.44 -0.35 -1.16
N SER A 240 -19.48 -1.16 -1.31
CA SER A 240 -20.75 -0.70 -1.87
C SER A 240 -21.30 0.48 -1.05
N PRO A 241 -21.79 1.56 -1.68
CA PRO A 241 -22.48 2.64 -0.98
C PRO A 241 -23.79 2.08 -0.40
N GLY A 242 -23.78 1.55 0.81
CA GLY A 242 -24.95 0.96 1.44
C GLY A 242 -24.68 -0.06 2.53
N ALA A 243 -23.45 -0.52 2.70
CA ALA A 243 -23.09 -1.49 3.75
C ALA A 243 -22.83 -0.87 5.14
N ALA A 244 -22.93 0.46 5.28
CA ALA A 244 -22.80 1.18 6.55
C ALA A 244 -24.13 1.27 7.28
N GLY A 245 -24.83 0.15 7.54
CA GLY A 245 -26.11 0.26 8.25
C GLY A 245 -26.93 -1.01 8.40
N LEU A 246 -26.30 -2.15 8.66
CA LEU A 246 -27.04 -3.31 9.21
C LEU A 246 -26.15 -3.95 10.29
N VAL A 247 -26.19 -3.35 11.48
CA VAL A 247 -25.90 -4.09 12.72
C VAL A 247 -27.07 -5.07 12.87
N PRO A 248 -26.87 -6.39 12.83
CA PRO A 248 -27.92 -7.31 13.21
C PRO A 248 -28.12 -7.16 14.73
N THR A 249 -29.25 -6.57 15.12
CA THR A 249 -29.79 -6.72 16.47
C THR A 249 -30.13 -8.18 16.69
N ARG A 250 -29.40 -8.85 17.54
CA ARG A 250 -29.83 -9.95 18.39
C ARG A 250 -29.22 -9.80 19.77
#